data_4cd311d8f2c0e877981e79b74e4c5adc
#
_entry.id   4cd311d8f2c0e877981e79b74e4c5adc
#
_cell.length_a   1.000
_cell.length_b   1.000
_cell.length_c   1.000
_cell.angle_alpha   90.00
_cell.angle_beta   90.00
_cell.angle_gamma   90.00
#
_symmetry.space_group_name_H-M   'P 1'
#
loop_
_entity.id
_entity.type
_entity.pdbx_description
1 polymer ?
#
loop_
_entity_poly.entity_id
_entity_poly.type
_entity_poly.pdbx_seq_one_letter_code
_entity_poly.pdbx_strand_id
1 'polypeptide(L)'
;AKNRRQIAVRAKIRKNSTLPRLSVHRSLKFIYAQVIDDKSGSTLAFVKGKDPIEVGKKIAKLSIDAKIKQVVFDRGPYKYHGRIKKLAESAREAGLKL
;
A
#
# COMPACT_ATOMS: atom_id res chain seq x y z
N ALA A 1 0.79 16.71 20.16
CA ALA A 1 0.93 15.33 20.64
C ALA A 1 0.67 14.32 19.54
N LYS A 2 -0.48 14.41 18.89
CA LYS A 2 -0.80 13.52 17.77
C LYS A 2 0.21 13.65 16.62
N ASN A 3 0.59 14.87 16.31
CA ASN A 3 1.54 15.13 15.23
C ASN A 3 2.92 14.56 15.55
N ARG A 4 3.35 14.64 16.79
CA ARG A 4 4.62 14.05 17.22
C ARG A 4 4.62 12.55 17.03
N ARG A 5 3.52 11.88 17.39
CA ARG A 5 3.40 10.44 17.22
C ARG A 5 3.50 10.04 15.75
N GLN A 6 2.79 10.77 14.90
CA GLN A 6 2.81 10.49 13.47
C GLN A 6 4.22 10.68 12.89
N ILE A 7 4.89 11.74 13.28
CA ILE A 7 6.26 12.01 12.82
C ILE A 7 7.20 10.91 13.30
N ALA A 8 7.08 10.51 14.56
CA ALA A 8 7.94 9.46 15.13
C ALA A 8 7.71 8.12 14.42
N VAL A 9 6.46 7.76 14.16
CA VAL A 9 6.13 6.51 13.46
C VAL A 9 6.70 6.54 12.04
N ARG A 10 6.53 7.64 11.33
CA ARG A 10 7.07 7.78 9.97
C ARG A 10 8.59 7.71 9.95
N ALA A 11 9.25 8.36 10.90
CA ALA A 11 10.69 8.30 11.02
C ALA A 11 11.17 6.88 11.28
N LYS A 12 10.46 6.15 12.13
CA LYS A 12 10.78 4.77 12.44
C LYS A 12 10.65 3.87 11.22
N ILE A 13 9.58 4.03 10.46
CA ILE A 13 9.37 3.29 9.21
C ILE A 13 10.49 3.57 8.22
N ARG A 14 10.86 4.84 8.04
CA ARG A 14 11.94 5.23 7.16
C ARG A 14 13.28 4.65 7.56
N LYS A 15 13.58 4.65 8.85
CA LYS A 15 14.84 4.10 9.37
C LYS A 15 14.92 2.60 9.12
N ASN A 16 13.83 1.92 9.31
CA ASN A 16 13.83 0.47 9.28
C ASN A 16 13.69 -0.10 7.88
N SER A 17 13.47 0.76 6.86
CA SER A 17 13.09 0.21 5.59
C SER A 17 13.49 1.07 4.42
N THR A 18 14.13 0.41 3.46
CA THR A 18 14.27 0.93 2.11
C THR A 18 13.08 0.49 1.25
N LEU A 19 12.07 -0.10 1.88
CA LEU A 19 10.93 -0.68 1.17
C LEU A 19 9.99 0.39 0.63
N PRO A 20 9.41 0.15 -0.55
CA PRO A 20 8.35 1.00 -1.06
C PRO A 20 7.12 0.94 -0.15
N ARG A 21 6.28 1.94 -0.27
CA ARG A 21 5.06 2.04 0.49
C ARG A 21 3.86 1.73 -0.39
N LEU A 22 3.00 0.83 0.07
CA LEU A 22 1.71 0.58 -0.58
C LEU A 22 0.68 1.52 0.01
N SER A 23 0.33 2.55 -0.74
CA SER A 23 -0.66 3.55 -0.34
C SER A 23 -2.01 3.17 -0.93
N VAL A 24 -3.05 3.19 -0.09
CA VAL A 24 -4.40 2.84 -0.50
C VAL A 24 -5.30 4.05 -0.34
N HIS A 25 -6.16 4.25 -1.33
CA HIS A 25 -7.10 5.34 -1.34
C HIS A 25 -8.44 4.81 -1.84
N ARG A 26 -9.54 5.36 -1.34
CA ARG A 26 -10.86 4.93 -1.80
C ARG A 26 -11.80 6.11 -2.01
N SER A 27 -12.68 5.96 -3.00
CA SER A 27 -13.81 6.86 -3.21
C SER A 27 -15.09 6.04 -3.09
N LEU A 28 -16.23 6.65 -3.39
CA LEU A 28 -17.50 5.93 -3.32
C LEU A 28 -17.55 4.70 -4.22
N LYS A 29 -17.01 4.81 -5.44
CA LYS A 29 -17.11 3.76 -6.44
C LYS A 29 -15.83 2.98 -6.67
N PHE A 30 -14.68 3.56 -6.35
CA PHE A 30 -13.40 3.00 -6.71
C PHE A 30 -12.47 2.87 -5.52
N ILE A 31 -11.53 1.94 -5.65
CA ILE A 31 -10.43 1.81 -4.72
C ILE A 31 -9.13 1.88 -5.53
N TYR A 32 -8.13 2.53 -4.96
CA TYR A 32 -6.85 2.77 -5.62
C TYR A 32 -5.73 2.20 -4.77
N ALA A 33 -4.75 1.61 -5.44
CA ALA A 33 -3.55 1.13 -4.78
C ALA A 33 -2.33 1.64 -5.53
N GLN A 34 -1.37 2.19 -4.80
CA GLN A 34 -0.13 2.70 -5.36
C GLN A 34 1.04 2.18 -4.57
N VAL A 35 2.07 1.76 -5.28
CA VAL A 35 3.35 1.45 -4.65
C VAL A 35 4.29 2.61 -4.94
N ILE A 36 4.73 3.27 -3.91
CA ILE A 36 5.50 4.51 -3.99
C ILE A 36 6.88 4.30 -3.40
N ASP A 37 7.91 4.71 -4.13
CA ASP A 37 9.26 4.76 -3.61
C ASP A 37 9.47 6.14 -2.96
N ASP A 38 9.55 6.15 -1.63
CA ASP A 38 9.71 7.38 -0.87
C ASP A 38 11.05 8.08 -1.10
N LYS A 39 12.06 7.33 -1.53
CA LYS A 39 13.37 7.92 -1.79
C LYS A 39 13.38 8.81 -3.02
N SER A 40 12.76 8.33 -4.09
CA SER A 40 12.71 9.06 -5.36
C SER A 40 11.41 9.82 -5.55
N GLY A 41 10.39 9.53 -4.72
CA GLY A 41 9.06 10.09 -4.89
C GLY A 41 8.31 9.51 -6.08
N SER A 42 8.79 8.43 -6.65
CA SER A 42 8.21 7.83 -7.84
C SER A 42 7.12 6.82 -7.51
N THR A 43 6.07 6.78 -8.32
CA THR A 43 5.06 5.74 -8.25
C THR A 43 5.52 4.56 -9.08
N LEU A 44 5.76 3.43 -8.43
CA LEU A 44 6.28 2.22 -9.07
C LEU A 44 5.19 1.35 -9.67
N ALA A 45 3.99 1.39 -9.08
CA ALA A 45 2.84 0.65 -9.57
C ALA A 45 1.57 1.38 -9.16
N PHE A 46 0.54 1.29 -9.99
CA PHE A 46 -0.75 1.93 -9.73
C PHE A 46 -1.86 1.05 -10.29
N VAL A 47 -2.87 0.80 -9.46
CA VAL A 47 -4.07 0.06 -9.88
C VAL A 47 -5.30 0.77 -9.35
N LYS A 48 -6.32 0.87 -10.19
CA LYS A 48 -7.62 1.44 -9.84
C LYS A 48 -8.68 0.43 -10.24
N GLY A 49 -9.68 0.24 -9.40
CA GLY A 49 -10.79 -0.66 -9.72
C GLY A 49 -11.93 -0.54 -8.73
N LYS A 50 -13.00 -1.25 -9.01
CA LYS A 50 -14.17 -1.29 -8.14
C LYS A 50 -14.07 -2.40 -7.10
N ASP A 51 -13.41 -3.50 -7.45
CA ASP A 51 -13.28 -4.66 -6.58
C ASP A 51 -11.94 -4.64 -5.86
N PRO A 52 -11.94 -4.50 -4.53
CA PRO A 52 -10.70 -4.46 -3.77
C PRO A 52 -9.88 -5.75 -3.90
N ILE A 53 -10.54 -6.88 -4.07
CA ILE A 53 -9.83 -8.16 -4.23
C ILE A 53 -9.04 -8.16 -5.53
N GLU A 54 -9.65 -7.74 -6.63
CA GLU A 54 -8.95 -7.66 -7.91
C GLU A 54 -7.83 -6.61 -7.89
N VAL A 55 -8.09 -5.45 -7.28
CA VAL A 55 -7.08 -4.41 -7.15
C VAL A 55 -5.88 -4.93 -6.35
N GLY A 56 -6.14 -5.64 -5.26
CA GLY A 56 -5.07 -6.26 -4.47
C GLY A 56 -4.25 -7.24 -5.27
N LYS A 57 -4.90 -8.13 -6.03
CA LYS A 57 -4.20 -9.09 -6.87
C LYS A 57 -3.35 -8.41 -7.94
N LYS A 58 -3.90 -7.39 -8.60
CA LYS A 58 -3.22 -6.67 -9.65
C LYS A 58 -2.02 -5.89 -9.14
N ILE A 59 -2.17 -5.20 -8.01
CA ILE A 59 -1.06 -4.43 -7.44
C ILE A 59 0.07 -5.37 -6.98
N ALA A 60 -0.28 -6.53 -6.43
CA ALA A 60 0.71 -7.52 -6.05
C ALA A 60 1.46 -8.05 -7.27
N LYS A 61 0.74 -8.38 -8.33
CA LYS A 61 1.35 -8.86 -9.56
C LYS A 61 2.30 -7.83 -10.17
N LEU A 62 1.86 -6.59 -10.28
CA LEU A 62 2.69 -5.51 -10.81
C LEU A 62 3.93 -5.29 -9.95
N SER A 63 3.79 -5.37 -8.64
CA SER A 63 4.91 -5.21 -7.73
C SER A 63 5.92 -6.34 -7.89
N ILE A 64 5.44 -7.57 -7.94
CA ILE A 64 6.31 -8.74 -8.11
C ILE A 64 7.01 -8.70 -9.47
N ASP A 65 6.30 -8.32 -10.53
CA ASP A 65 6.88 -8.17 -11.85
C ASP A 65 7.97 -7.08 -11.87
N ALA A 66 7.85 -6.07 -11.03
CA ALA A 66 8.87 -5.04 -10.86
C ALA A 66 9.94 -5.43 -9.84
N LYS A 67 9.97 -6.69 -9.41
CA LYS A 67 10.91 -7.23 -8.42
C LYS A 67 10.74 -6.64 -7.02
N ILE A 68 9.56 -6.15 -6.72
CA ILE A 68 9.20 -5.67 -5.39
C ILE A 68 8.47 -6.81 -4.67
N LYS A 69 9.12 -7.41 -3.69
CA LYS A 69 8.56 -8.55 -2.97
C LYS A 69 7.87 -8.15 -1.68
N GLN A 70 8.23 -7.01 -1.12
CA GLN A 70 7.75 -6.54 0.15
C GLN A 70 7.53 -5.04 0.11
N VAL A 71 6.44 -4.59 0.77
CA VAL A 71 6.11 -3.16 0.89
C VAL A 71 5.63 -2.87 2.31
N VAL A 72 5.66 -1.60 2.68
CA VAL A 72 5.04 -1.13 3.92
C VAL A 72 3.61 -0.72 3.58
N PHE A 73 2.64 -1.30 4.28
CA PHE A 73 1.24 -1.00 4.04
C PHE A 73 0.85 0.32 4.72
N ASP A 74 0.41 1.28 3.91
CA ASP A 74 -0.07 2.57 4.40
C ASP A 74 -1.53 2.74 4.00
N ARG A 75 -2.41 2.55 4.95
CA ARG A 75 -3.86 2.70 4.73
C ARG A 75 -4.32 4.15 4.80
N GLY A 76 -3.43 5.09 5.11
CA GLY A 76 -3.77 6.50 5.23
C GLY A 76 -4.77 6.74 6.37
N PRO A 77 -5.80 7.58 6.15
CA PRO A 77 -6.81 7.88 7.16
C PRO A 77 -7.87 6.79 7.31
N TYR A 78 -7.83 5.75 6.49
CA TYR A 78 -8.86 4.72 6.47
C TYR A 78 -8.62 3.67 7.55
N LYS A 79 -9.70 3.14 8.10
CA LYS A 79 -9.62 2.02 9.03
C LYS A 79 -9.26 0.74 8.27
N TYR A 80 -8.54 -0.17 8.93
CA TYR A 80 -8.25 -1.48 8.37
C TYR A 80 -9.50 -2.35 8.46
N HIS A 81 -10.46 -2.09 7.58
CA HIS A 81 -11.77 -2.70 7.60
C HIS A 81 -12.38 -2.67 6.21
N GLY A 82 -13.30 -3.60 5.93
CA GLY A 82 -14.04 -3.63 4.68
C GLY A 82 -13.14 -3.72 3.46
N ARG A 83 -13.28 -2.80 2.54
CA ARG A 83 -12.56 -2.81 1.27
C ARG A 83 -11.04 -2.72 1.45
N ILE A 84 -10.59 -1.95 2.41
CA ILE A 84 -9.15 -1.80 2.67
C ILE A 84 -8.55 -3.13 3.13
N LYS A 85 -9.23 -3.82 4.03
CA LYS A 85 -8.81 -5.13 4.52
C LYS A 85 -8.80 -6.16 3.40
N LYS A 86 -9.84 -6.19 2.57
CA LYS A 86 -9.92 -7.13 1.45
C LYS A 86 -8.79 -6.93 0.45
N LEU A 87 -8.45 -5.69 0.17
CA LEU A 87 -7.33 -5.37 -0.71
C LEU A 87 -6.02 -5.89 -0.13
N ALA A 88 -5.76 -5.61 1.14
CA ALA A 88 -4.52 -6.03 1.80
C ALA A 88 -4.40 -7.55 1.83
N GLU A 89 -5.46 -8.26 2.21
CA GLU A 89 -5.46 -9.71 2.25
C GLU A 89 -5.26 -10.32 0.87
N SER A 90 -5.90 -9.75 -0.14
CA SER A 90 -5.77 -10.20 -1.52
C SER A 90 -4.34 -10.03 -2.03
N ALA A 91 -3.70 -8.91 -1.72
CA ALA A 91 -2.31 -8.68 -2.09
C ALA A 91 -1.37 -9.68 -1.42
N ARG A 92 -1.61 -9.99 -0.15
CA ARG A 92 -0.83 -11.01 0.55
C ARG A 92 -0.99 -12.38 -0.08
N GLU A 93 -2.21 -12.77 -0.41
CA GLU A 93 -2.49 -14.06 -1.04
C GLU A 93 -1.81 -14.18 -2.40
N ALA A 94 -1.67 -13.06 -3.10
CA ALA A 94 -0.99 -13.04 -4.39
C ALA A 94 0.54 -13.06 -4.27
N GLY A 95 1.08 -13.03 -3.05
CA GLY A 95 2.50 -13.18 -2.81
C GLY A 95 3.25 -11.94 -2.39
N LEU A 96 2.57 -10.80 -2.28
CA LEU A 96 3.21 -9.56 -1.83
C LEU A 96 3.23 -9.52 -0.30
N LYS A 97 4.40 -9.29 0.26
CA LYS A 97 4.53 -9.11 1.71
C LYS A 97 4.18 -7.67 2.09
N LEU A 98 3.32 -7.54 3.05
CA LEU A 98 2.89 -6.24 3.55
C LEU A 98 3.38 -6.02 4.98
#